data_c98ae7b7f6598ba0b0abbae1a2f598b5
#
_entry.id   c98ae7b7f6598ba0b0abbae1a2f598b5
#
_cell.length_a   1.000
_cell.length_b   1.000
_cell.length_c   1.000
_cell.angle_alpha   90.00
_cell.angle_beta   90.00
_cell.angle_gamma   90.00
#
_symmetry.space_group_name_H-M   'P 1'
#
loop_
_entity.id
_entity.type
_entity.pdbx_description
1 polymer ?
#
loop_
_entity_poly.entity_id
_entity_poly.type
_entity_poly.pdbx_seq_one_letter_code
_entity_poly.pdbx_strand_id
1 'polypeptide(L)'
;MARNTTRRGFIGASAALGTAFWVAPRTFARPTRSALEGLTAACVGVGGKGDSDSSHIADQDVEIVGICDVDRRTLEKKSEQFKKAEQFTDFRAMLDKLGDKVDIVTVSTPDHTHAAAAIKAMKMKKHVYVQKPLTWSIREARMMRDVAAEMGVVTQMGNQGTSENGLREAVEVVRSGAIGDVTEVHVWTKDRKSTRLNS
;
A
#
# COMPACT_ATOMS: atom_id res chain seq x y z
N MET A 1 -43.09 26.34 -36.41
CA MET A 1 -43.97 26.75 -35.25
C MET A 1 -43.16 26.62 -33.96
N ALA A 2 -42.70 27.76 -33.44
CA ALA A 2 -41.94 27.81 -32.17
C ALA A 2 -42.98 27.78 -31.03
N ARG A 3 -42.91 26.75 -30.16
CA ARG A 3 -43.70 26.68 -28.93
C ARG A 3 -43.14 27.66 -27.90
N ASN A 4 -43.89 28.73 -27.62
CA ASN A 4 -43.62 29.65 -26.53
C ASN A 4 -43.78 28.93 -25.20
N THR A 5 -42.67 28.59 -24.55
CA THR A 5 -42.64 28.09 -23.17
C THR A 5 -42.90 29.24 -22.22
N THR A 6 -44.00 29.19 -21.49
CA THR A 6 -44.35 30.21 -20.47
C THR A 6 -43.41 30.02 -19.25
N ARG A 7 -43.13 31.11 -18.49
CA ARG A 7 -42.32 31.06 -17.25
C ARG A 7 -42.79 29.98 -16.27
N ARG A 8 -44.10 29.74 -16.17
CA ARG A 8 -44.65 28.67 -15.34
C ARG A 8 -44.30 27.26 -15.85
N GLY A 9 -44.30 27.06 -17.18
CA GLY A 9 -43.88 25.78 -17.78
C GLY A 9 -42.41 25.48 -17.58
N PHE A 10 -41.55 26.53 -17.63
CA PHE A 10 -40.14 26.39 -17.37
C PHE A 10 -39.83 26.04 -15.89
N ILE A 11 -40.49 26.73 -14.94
CA ILE A 11 -40.33 26.44 -13.50
C ILE A 11 -40.85 25.04 -13.15
N GLY A 12 -41.98 24.61 -13.73
CA GLY A 12 -42.50 23.27 -13.52
C GLY A 12 -41.58 22.17 -14.08
N ALA A 13 -40.99 22.37 -15.25
CA ALA A 13 -40.05 21.44 -15.85
C ALA A 13 -38.74 21.38 -15.05
N SER A 14 -38.25 22.52 -14.53
CA SER A 14 -37.03 22.58 -13.69
C SER A 14 -37.24 21.91 -12.33
N ALA A 15 -38.43 22.06 -11.73
CA ALA A 15 -38.77 21.37 -10.47
C ALA A 15 -38.85 19.87 -10.67
N ALA A 16 -39.45 19.38 -11.77
CA ALA A 16 -39.56 17.95 -12.07
C ALA A 16 -38.19 17.32 -12.36
N LEU A 17 -37.28 18.03 -13.03
CA LEU A 17 -35.87 17.60 -13.24
C LEU A 17 -35.09 17.61 -11.92
N GLY A 18 -35.29 18.60 -11.06
CA GLY A 18 -34.63 18.70 -9.75
C GLY A 18 -35.03 17.54 -8.82
N THR A 19 -36.34 17.20 -8.77
CA THR A 19 -36.83 16.09 -7.93
C THR A 19 -36.43 14.73 -8.48
N ALA A 20 -36.35 14.54 -9.80
CA ALA A 20 -35.82 13.30 -10.39
C ALA A 20 -34.34 13.07 -10.08
N PHE A 21 -33.57 14.15 -9.94
CA PHE A 21 -32.17 14.05 -9.55
C PHE A 21 -31.95 13.72 -8.05
N TRP A 22 -32.92 14.11 -7.19
CA TRP A 22 -32.88 13.83 -5.76
C TRP A 22 -33.50 12.49 -5.36
N VAL A 23 -34.44 11.98 -6.15
CA VAL A 23 -35.18 10.73 -5.87
C VAL A 23 -34.65 9.55 -6.69
N ALA A 24 -33.71 9.79 -7.65
CA ALA A 24 -32.98 8.68 -8.22
C ALA A 24 -32.29 7.96 -7.05
N PRO A 25 -32.66 6.72 -6.71
CA PRO A 25 -31.94 5.97 -5.71
C PRO A 25 -30.49 5.98 -6.21
N ARG A 26 -29.58 6.50 -5.40
CA ARG A 26 -28.16 6.27 -5.59
C ARG A 26 -27.94 4.77 -5.36
N THR A 27 -28.36 3.97 -6.30
CA THR A 27 -27.81 2.65 -6.48
C THR A 27 -26.37 2.87 -6.93
N PHE A 28 -25.54 3.36 -6.00
CA PHE A 28 -24.18 2.91 -6.01
C PHE A 28 -24.35 1.41 -5.84
N ALA A 29 -24.35 0.68 -6.96
CA ALA A 29 -24.07 -0.72 -6.94
C ALA A 29 -22.80 -0.77 -6.11
N ARG A 30 -22.87 -1.20 -4.85
CA ARG A 30 -21.70 -1.61 -4.10
C ARG A 30 -21.08 -2.59 -5.06
N PRO A 31 -19.84 -2.38 -5.49
CA PRO A 31 -19.18 -3.42 -6.23
C PRO A 31 -19.34 -4.66 -5.36
N THR A 32 -20.04 -5.66 -5.87
CA THR A 32 -20.26 -6.93 -5.16
C THR A 32 -18.95 -7.68 -4.95
N ARG A 33 -17.86 -7.16 -5.52
CA ARG A 33 -16.48 -7.59 -5.40
C ARG A 33 -15.62 -6.42 -4.89
N SER A 34 -14.70 -6.70 -3.98
CA SER A 34 -13.63 -5.78 -3.61
C SER A 34 -12.84 -5.41 -4.86
N ALA A 35 -12.39 -4.16 -4.98
CA ALA A 35 -11.46 -3.77 -6.05
C ALA A 35 -10.13 -4.55 -5.99
N LEU A 36 -9.85 -5.19 -4.86
CA LEU A 36 -8.69 -6.05 -4.63
C LEU A 36 -8.97 -7.53 -4.94
N GLU A 37 -10.22 -7.90 -5.18
CA GLU A 37 -10.61 -9.28 -5.48
C GLU A 37 -10.03 -9.70 -6.83
N GLY A 38 -9.22 -10.74 -6.81
CA GLY A 38 -8.49 -11.25 -7.98
C GLY A 38 -7.07 -10.70 -8.13
N LEU A 39 -6.62 -9.77 -7.25
CA LEU A 39 -5.20 -9.39 -7.20
C LEU A 39 -4.37 -10.49 -6.54
N THR A 40 -3.14 -10.60 -7.00
CA THR A 40 -2.18 -11.58 -6.51
C THR A 40 -0.93 -10.90 -5.98
N ALA A 41 -0.31 -11.49 -4.96
CA ALA A 41 0.91 -10.98 -4.40
C ALA A 41 2.01 -12.04 -4.24
N ALA A 42 3.26 -11.57 -4.37
CA ALA A 42 4.44 -12.31 -3.97
C ALA A 42 5.17 -11.56 -2.83
N CYS A 43 5.61 -12.29 -1.81
CA CYS A 43 6.20 -11.73 -0.62
C CYS A 43 7.70 -12.07 -0.52
N VAL A 44 8.55 -11.03 -0.46
CA VAL A 44 10.00 -11.14 -0.30
C VAL A 44 10.39 -10.76 1.14
N GLY A 45 10.89 -11.74 1.90
CA GLY A 45 11.06 -11.65 3.34
C GLY A 45 9.74 -11.91 4.04
N VAL A 46 9.58 -13.11 4.59
CA VAL A 46 8.33 -13.55 5.24
C VAL A 46 8.52 -13.87 6.72
N GLY A 47 9.70 -13.56 7.27
CA GLY A 47 10.00 -13.62 8.70
C GLY A 47 9.86 -12.27 9.39
N GLY A 48 9.79 -12.27 10.72
CA GLY A 48 9.74 -11.05 11.52
C GLY A 48 8.63 -10.09 11.08
N LYS A 49 8.99 -8.89 10.59
CA LYS A 49 8.00 -7.92 10.09
C LYS A 49 7.28 -8.42 8.83
N GLY A 50 7.97 -9.16 7.96
CA GLY A 50 7.38 -9.75 6.76
C GLY A 50 6.29 -10.79 7.05
N ASP A 51 6.33 -11.43 8.21
CA ASP A 51 5.26 -12.34 8.65
C ASP A 51 3.93 -11.60 8.81
N SER A 52 3.93 -10.45 9.50
CA SER A 52 2.72 -9.62 9.64
C SER A 52 2.32 -8.94 8.33
N ASP A 53 3.28 -8.44 7.53
CA ASP A 53 2.97 -7.75 6.29
C ASP A 53 2.30 -8.67 5.26
N SER A 54 2.82 -9.90 5.11
CA SER A 54 2.22 -10.90 4.22
C SER A 54 0.84 -11.38 4.70
N SER A 55 0.62 -11.45 6.01
CA SER A 55 -0.70 -11.76 6.56
C SER A 55 -1.70 -10.62 6.31
N HIS A 56 -1.29 -9.37 6.59
CA HIS A 56 -2.18 -8.22 6.42
C HIS A 56 -2.58 -7.99 4.95
N ILE A 57 -1.71 -8.30 3.98
CA ILE A 57 -2.11 -8.20 2.57
C ILE A 57 -3.08 -9.31 2.18
N ALA A 58 -2.91 -10.52 2.72
CA ALA A 58 -3.84 -11.62 2.52
C ALA A 58 -5.22 -11.34 3.15
N ASP A 59 -5.27 -10.64 4.29
CA ASP A 59 -6.51 -10.21 4.95
C ASP A 59 -7.33 -9.21 4.10
N GLN A 60 -6.77 -8.69 3.02
CA GLN A 60 -7.45 -7.82 2.06
C GLN A 60 -7.97 -8.58 0.82
N ASP A 61 -8.18 -9.88 0.90
CA ASP A 61 -8.61 -10.74 -0.19
C ASP A 61 -7.62 -10.81 -1.37
N VAL A 62 -6.32 -10.57 -1.12
CA VAL A 62 -5.24 -10.72 -2.09
C VAL A 62 -4.65 -12.12 -1.98
N GLU A 63 -4.63 -12.87 -3.08
CA GLU A 63 -4.05 -14.22 -3.09
C GLU A 63 -2.51 -14.16 -3.07
N ILE A 64 -1.89 -14.84 -2.08
CA ILE A 64 -0.44 -14.98 -2.03
C ILE A 64 -0.02 -16.17 -2.89
N VAL A 65 0.64 -15.89 -4.03
CA VAL A 65 1.06 -16.91 -5.00
C VAL A 65 2.52 -17.34 -4.87
N GLY A 66 3.34 -16.53 -4.18
CA GLY A 66 4.74 -16.81 -3.94
C GLY A 66 5.27 -16.23 -2.64
N ILE A 67 6.12 -16.99 -1.95
CA ILE A 67 6.82 -16.55 -0.75
C ILE A 67 8.32 -16.81 -0.90
N CYS A 68 9.14 -15.86 -0.47
CA CYS A 68 10.59 -15.92 -0.57
C CYS A 68 11.25 -15.51 0.74
N ASP A 69 12.14 -16.34 1.25
CA ASP A 69 13.02 -16.02 2.36
C ASP A 69 14.31 -16.84 2.24
N VAL A 70 15.42 -16.30 2.74
CA VAL A 70 16.69 -17.04 2.77
C VAL A 70 16.72 -18.10 3.87
N ASP A 71 15.93 -17.95 4.93
CA ASP A 71 15.77 -18.94 6.00
C ASP A 71 14.65 -19.93 5.65
N ARG A 72 15.04 -21.16 5.37
CA ARG A 72 14.10 -22.25 5.06
C ARG A 72 13.10 -22.54 6.17
N ARG A 73 13.49 -22.39 7.43
CA ARG A 73 12.60 -22.59 8.58
C ARG A 73 11.47 -21.57 8.58
N THR A 74 11.79 -20.34 8.20
CA THR A 74 10.80 -19.26 8.02
C THR A 74 9.85 -19.59 6.88
N LEU A 75 10.37 -20.07 5.73
CA LEU A 75 9.55 -20.50 4.60
C LEU A 75 8.60 -21.64 4.95
N GLU A 76 9.10 -22.69 5.58
CA GLU A 76 8.32 -23.85 6.02
C GLU A 76 7.16 -23.41 6.92
N LYS A 77 7.46 -22.63 7.98
CA LYS A 77 6.44 -22.09 8.87
C LYS A 77 5.39 -21.26 8.12
N LYS A 78 5.82 -20.38 7.20
CA LYS A 78 4.90 -19.49 6.47
C LYS A 78 4.08 -20.24 5.41
N SER A 79 4.60 -21.32 4.85
CA SER A 79 3.88 -22.17 3.90
C SER A 79 2.68 -22.89 4.52
N GLU A 80 2.67 -23.10 5.83
CA GLU A 80 1.50 -23.65 6.54
C GLU A 80 0.29 -22.70 6.44
N GLN A 81 0.54 -21.40 6.46
CA GLN A 81 -0.48 -20.37 6.26
C GLN A 81 -0.86 -20.21 4.78
N PHE A 82 0.13 -20.17 3.88
CA PHE A 82 -0.07 -19.96 2.45
C PHE A 82 0.19 -21.23 1.65
N LYS A 83 -0.67 -22.24 1.83
CA LYS A 83 -0.51 -23.59 1.25
C LYS A 83 -0.44 -23.63 -0.28
N LYS A 84 -0.96 -22.61 -0.95
CA LYS A 84 -0.94 -22.50 -2.41
C LYS A 84 0.26 -21.72 -2.95
N ALA A 85 0.98 -20.99 -2.07
CA ALA A 85 2.12 -20.18 -2.48
C ALA A 85 3.34 -21.06 -2.78
N GLU A 86 3.99 -20.79 -3.90
CA GLU A 86 5.28 -21.42 -4.20
C GLU A 86 6.39 -20.82 -3.32
N GLN A 87 7.32 -21.65 -2.88
CA GLN A 87 8.41 -21.30 -1.99
C GLN A 87 9.72 -21.06 -2.74
N PHE A 88 10.42 -19.98 -2.41
CA PHE A 88 11.70 -19.64 -3.03
C PHE A 88 12.71 -19.15 -1.98
N THR A 89 13.98 -19.44 -2.22
CA THR A 89 15.10 -18.88 -1.42
C THR A 89 15.77 -17.70 -2.12
N ASP A 90 15.42 -17.42 -3.38
CA ASP A 90 15.90 -16.29 -4.18
C ASP A 90 14.71 -15.57 -4.82
N PHE A 91 14.53 -14.29 -4.47
CA PHE A 91 13.45 -13.46 -5.01
C PHE A 91 13.54 -13.27 -6.54
N ARG A 92 14.74 -13.36 -7.10
CA ARG A 92 14.94 -13.24 -8.55
C ARG A 92 14.31 -14.43 -9.27
N ALA A 93 14.58 -15.64 -8.79
CA ALA A 93 13.98 -16.85 -9.30
C ALA A 93 12.45 -16.86 -9.13
N MET A 94 11.96 -16.37 -7.99
CA MET A 94 10.52 -16.22 -7.76
C MET A 94 9.87 -15.28 -8.78
N LEU A 95 10.43 -14.08 -8.95
CA LEU A 95 9.87 -13.10 -9.88
C LEU A 95 9.98 -13.56 -11.35
N ASP A 96 11.10 -14.21 -11.73
CA ASP A 96 11.27 -14.74 -13.08
C ASP A 96 10.27 -15.86 -13.39
N LYS A 97 9.92 -16.70 -12.40
CA LYS A 97 8.97 -17.80 -12.58
C LYS A 97 7.51 -17.35 -12.49
N LEU A 98 7.19 -16.47 -11.54
CA LEU A 98 5.81 -16.10 -11.21
C LEU A 98 5.39 -14.72 -11.74
N GLY A 99 6.31 -13.98 -12.37
CA GLY A 99 6.07 -12.58 -12.73
C GLY A 99 4.75 -12.33 -13.46
N ASP A 100 4.35 -13.18 -14.38
CA ASP A 100 3.09 -13.02 -15.12
C ASP A 100 1.83 -13.24 -14.26
N LYS A 101 2.00 -13.86 -13.09
CA LYS A 101 0.92 -14.19 -12.16
C LYS A 101 0.88 -13.26 -10.94
N VAL A 102 1.74 -12.25 -10.88
CA VAL A 102 1.90 -11.37 -9.72
C VAL A 102 1.55 -9.95 -10.10
N ASP A 103 0.68 -9.32 -9.32
CA ASP A 103 0.34 -7.90 -9.45
C ASP A 103 1.13 -7.04 -8.46
N ILE A 104 1.31 -7.53 -7.23
CA ILE A 104 1.90 -6.82 -6.11
C ILE A 104 3.07 -7.60 -5.54
N VAL A 105 4.17 -6.90 -5.22
CA VAL A 105 5.30 -7.48 -4.49
C VAL A 105 5.50 -6.75 -3.18
N THR A 106 5.49 -7.49 -2.07
CA THR A 106 5.91 -6.96 -0.77
C THR A 106 7.38 -7.25 -0.53
N VAL A 107 8.11 -6.27 0.00
CA VAL A 107 9.53 -6.41 0.33
C VAL A 107 9.73 -6.02 1.80
N SER A 108 9.96 -7.03 2.64
CA SER A 108 10.12 -6.90 4.09
C SER A 108 11.41 -7.60 4.57
N THR A 109 12.45 -7.43 3.80
CA THR A 109 13.80 -7.95 4.03
C THR A 109 14.62 -6.99 4.91
N PRO A 110 15.88 -7.29 5.24
CA PRO A 110 16.81 -6.30 5.78
C PRO A 110 17.01 -5.09 4.84
N ASP A 111 17.19 -3.92 5.43
CA ASP A 111 17.22 -2.61 4.76
C ASP A 111 18.05 -2.55 3.47
N HIS A 112 19.22 -3.19 3.48
CA HIS A 112 20.19 -3.17 2.37
C HIS A 112 19.78 -4.00 1.15
N THR A 113 18.68 -4.78 1.24
CA THR A 113 18.18 -5.59 0.12
C THR A 113 16.87 -5.06 -0.44
N HIS A 114 16.25 -4.05 0.18
CA HIS A 114 14.98 -3.47 -0.24
C HIS A 114 15.00 -3.02 -1.70
N ALA A 115 15.98 -2.19 -2.06
CA ALA A 115 16.06 -1.61 -3.40
C ALA A 115 16.22 -2.67 -4.48
N ALA A 116 17.04 -3.70 -4.26
CA ALA A 116 17.32 -4.73 -5.25
C ALA A 116 16.04 -5.50 -5.63
N ALA A 117 15.26 -5.92 -4.63
CA ALA A 117 14.02 -6.65 -4.85
C ALA A 117 12.93 -5.75 -5.47
N ALA A 118 12.76 -4.55 -4.91
CA ALA A 118 11.74 -3.61 -5.36
C ALA A 118 11.98 -3.13 -6.80
N ILE A 119 13.22 -2.76 -7.16
CA ILE A 119 13.57 -2.30 -8.51
C ILE A 119 13.32 -3.42 -9.54
N LYS A 120 13.70 -4.68 -9.20
CA LYS A 120 13.41 -5.80 -10.11
C LYS A 120 11.90 -5.95 -10.32
N ALA A 121 11.11 -5.93 -9.26
CA ALA A 121 9.66 -6.02 -9.35
C ALA A 121 9.05 -4.88 -10.18
N MET A 122 9.44 -3.63 -9.90
CA MET A 122 8.97 -2.45 -10.63
C MET A 122 9.31 -2.50 -12.13
N LYS A 123 10.53 -2.95 -12.50
CA LYS A 123 10.92 -3.15 -13.91
C LYS A 123 10.09 -4.21 -14.62
N MET A 124 9.52 -5.13 -13.88
CA MET A 124 8.52 -6.10 -14.36
C MET A 124 7.09 -5.56 -14.29
N LYS A 125 6.91 -4.24 -14.09
CA LYS A 125 5.63 -3.55 -13.97
C LYS A 125 4.75 -4.04 -12.82
N LYS A 126 5.37 -4.49 -11.71
CA LYS A 126 4.63 -4.89 -10.51
C LYS A 126 4.53 -3.71 -9.54
N HIS A 127 3.37 -3.56 -8.90
CA HIS A 127 3.21 -2.64 -7.79
C HIS A 127 4.03 -3.13 -6.59
N VAL A 128 4.57 -2.22 -5.78
CA VAL A 128 5.43 -2.64 -4.66
C VAL A 128 5.06 -1.96 -3.35
N TYR A 129 5.08 -2.77 -2.30
CA TYR A 129 5.07 -2.31 -0.92
C TYR A 129 6.43 -2.65 -0.31
N VAL A 130 7.15 -1.65 0.20
CA VAL A 130 8.51 -1.83 0.74
C VAL A 130 8.55 -1.38 2.19
N GLN A 131 9.10 -2.19 3.07
CA GLN A 131 9.24 -1.82 4.48
C GLN A 131 10.16 -0.60 4.69
N LYS A 132 9.97 0.06 5.82
CA LYS A 132 10.83 1.16 6.26
C LYS A 132 12.18 0.60 6.81
N PRO A 133 13.27 1.32 6.65
CA PRO A 133 13.48 2.44 5.75
C PRO A 133 13.39 2.01 4.29
N LEU A 134 12.97 2.90 3.39
CA LEU A 134 12.73 2.56 1.99
C LEU A 134 13.93 1.88 1.34
N THR A 135 15.14 2.38 1.65
CA THR A 135 16.40 1.87 1.10
C THR A 135 17.55 2.08 2.09
N TRP A 136 18.69 1.46 1.80
CA TRP A 136 19.92 1.66 2.53
C TRP A 136 20.63 2.99 2.21
N SER A 137 20.43 3.53 1.00
CA SER A 137 21.12 4.74 0.54
C SER A 137 20.19 5.70 -0.20
N ILE A 138 20.55 6.99 -0.19
CA ILE A 138 19.85 8.03 -0.94
C ILE A 138 19.83 7.73 -2.45
N ARG A 139 20.94 7.19 -2.97
CA ARG A 139 21.03 6.81 -4.39
C ARG A 139 19.98 5.78 -4.76
N GLU A 140 19.82 4.75 -3.95
CA GLU A 140 18.80 3.71 -4.19
C GLU A 140 17.37 4.29 -4.12
N ALA A 141 17.10 5.18 -3.16
CA ALA A 141 15.79 5.83 -3.06
C ALA A 141 15.46 6.65 -4.32
N ARG A 142 16.45 7.38 -4.86
CA ARG A 142 16.29 8.11 -6.13
C ARG A 142 16.06 7.16 -7.31
N MET A 143 16.84 6.07 -7.39
CA MET A 143 16.63 5.04 -8.42
C MET A 143 15.24 4.43 -8.36
N MET A 144 14.74 4.11 -7.16
CA MET A 144 13.39 3.57 -6.99
C MET A 144 12.31 4.56 -7.44
N ARG A 145 12.45 5.85 -7.09
CA ARG A 145 11.55 6.91 -7.56
C ARG A 145 11.51 6.98 -9.08
N ASP A 146 12.69 6.99 -9.71
CA ASP A 146 12.81 7.17 -11.15
C ASP A 146 12.24 5.94 -11.90
N VAL A 147 12.55 4.73 -11.43
CA VAL A 147 11.99 3.48 -11.99
C VAL A 147 10.47 3.39 -11.78
N ALA A 148 9.96 3.81 -10.62
CA ALA A 148 8.51 3.80 -10.39
C ALA A 148 7.78 4.73 -11.36
N ALA A 149 8.34 5.92 -11.61
CA ALA A 149 7.79 6.88 -12.57
C ALA A 149 7.88 6.36 -14.03
N GLU A 150 9.02 5.77 -14.40
CA GLU A 150 9.25 5.20 -15.74
C GLU A 150 8.28 4.03 -16.04
N MET A 151 8.11 3.14 -15.07
CA MET A 151 7.27 1.95 -15.21
C MET A 151 5.78 2.22 -14.98
N GLY A 152 5.42 3.38 -14.42
CA GLY A 152 4.02 3.74 -14.12
C GLY A 152 3.39 2.87 -13.04
N VAL A 153 4.18 2.38 -12.06
CA VAL A 153 3.71 1.49 -11.00
C VAL A 153 3.39 2.25 -9.71
N VAL A 154 2.47 1.72 -8.94
CA VAL A 154 2.13 2.22 -7.60
C VAL A 154 3.13 1.70 -6.59
N THR A 155 3.59 2.58 -5.70
CA THR A 155 4.57 2.26 -4.66
C THR A 155 4.09 2.76 -3.31
N GLN A 156 4.36 1.99 -2.25
CA GLN A 156 4.07 2.39 -0.87
C GLN A 156 5.21 1.96 0.04
N MET A 157 5.65 2.87 0.91
CA MET A 157 6.57 2.52 2.00
C MET A 157 5.80 2.15 3.28
N GLY A 158 6.32 1.19 4.03
CA GLY A 158 5.72 0.65 5.24
C GLY A 158 5.82 1.57 6.46
N ASN A 159 5.09 2.66 6.46
CA ASN A 159 4.98 3.62 7.56
C ASN A 159 3.70 3.37 8.38
N GLN A 160 3.53 2.17 8.90
CA GLN A 160 2.30 1.76 9.57
C GLN A 160 1.90 2.71 10.71
N GLY A 161 2.86 3.10 11.56
CA GLY A 161 2.59 3.99 12.70
C GLY A 161 1.98 5.34 12.31
N THR A 162 2.30 5.87 11.11
CA THR A 162 1.68 7.12 10.61
C THR A 162 0.26 6.92 10.09
N SER A 163 -0.15 5.68 9.85
CA SER A 163 -1.49 5.32 9.38
C SER A 163 -2.45 4.93 10.50
N GLU A 164 -1.95 4.75 11.71
CA GLU A 164 -2.74 4.36 12.87
C GLU A 164 -3.60 5.51 13.43
N ASN A 165 -4.72 5.15 14.06
CA ASN A 165 -5.64 6.13 14.63
C ASN A 165 -4.99 6.98 15.73
N GLY A 166 -4.12 6.38 16.56
CA GLY A 166 -3.44 7.09 17.64
C GLY A 166 -2.65 8.32 17.19
N LEU A 167 -2.00 8.27 16.00
CA LEU A 167 -1.34 9.46 15.45
C LEU A 167 -2.37 10.52 15.02
N ARG A 168 -3.48 10.12 14.40
CA ARG A 168 -4.55 11.04 13.98
C ARG A 168 -5.18 11.74 15.19
N GLU A 169 -5.51 10.99 16.22
CA GLU A 169 -6.04 11.50 17.50
C GLU A 169 -5.04 12.46 18.16
N ALA A 170 -3.74 12.11 18.19
CA ALA A 170 -2.71 13.00 18.72
C ALA A 170 -2.63 14.33 17.94
N VAL A 171 -2.73 14.28 16.61
CA VAL A 171 -2.77 15.50 15.76
C VAL A 171 -3.99 16.36 16.08
N GLU A 172 -5.17 15.74 16.27
CA GLU A 172 -6.39 16.45 16.65
C GLU A 172 -6.26 17.10 18.03
N VAL A 173 -5.73 16.40 19.02
CA VAL A 173 -5.48 16.94 20.36
C VAL A 173 -4.55 18.15 20.33
N VAL A 174 -3.44 18.06 19.59
CA VAL A 174 -2.49 19.19 19.45
C VAL A 174 -3.15 20.37 18.72
N ARG A 175 -3.85 20.12 17.62
CA ARG A 175 -4.48 21.18 16.81
C ARG A 175 -5.68 21.84 17.48
N SER A 176 -6.37 21.13 18.34
CA SER A 176 -7.49 21.71 19.14
C SER A 176 -7.03 22.65 20.22
N GLY A 177 -5.72 22.74 20.49
CA GLY A 177 -5.18 23.53 21.58
C GLY A 177 -5.39 22.91 22.97
N ALA A 178 -5.81 21.66 23.05
CA ALA A 178 -6.10 20.98 24.33
C ALA A 178 -4.87 20.87 25.25
N ILE A 179 -3.66 20.89 24.69
CA ILE A 179 -2.39 20.89 25.44
C ILE A 179 -1.77 22.30 25.55
N GLY A 180 -2.45 23.35 25.07
CA GLY A 180 -1.92 24.70 24.97
C GLY A 180 -0.87 24.86 23.86
N ASP A 181 -0.11 25.95 23.91
CA ASP A 181 0.96 26.22 22.97
C ASP A 181 2.13 25.26 23.18
N VAL A 182 2.55 24.58 22.10
CA VAL A 182 3.72 23.69 22.14
C VAL A 182 4.99 24.51 22.15
N THR A 183 5.67 24.56 23.31
CA THR A 183 6.90 25.32 23.50
C THR A 183 8.16 24.51 23.35
N GLU A 184 8.07 23.19 23.52
CA GLU A 184 9.23 22.30 23.46
C GLU A 184 8.82 20.91 22.94
N VAL A 185 9.70 20.27 22.15
CA VAL A 185 9.51 18.91 21.63
C VAL A 185 10.77 18.10 21.88
N HIS A 186 10.62 16.98 22.58
CA HIS A 186 11.70 16.03 22.81
C HIS A 186 11.50 14.78 21.96
N VAL A 187 12.51 14.39 21.19
CA VAL A 187 12.52 13.17 20.40
C VAL A 187 13.72 12.32 20.78
N TRP A 188 13.48 11.07 21.13
CA TRP A 188 14.56 10.11 21.43
C TRP A 188 14.29 8.75 20.80
N THR A 189 15.36 7.99 20.57
CA THR A 189 15.30 6.64 20.05
C THR A 189 16.29 5.73 20.78
N LYS A 190 15.95 4.43 20.82
CA LYS A 190 16.86 3.38 21.28
C LYS A 190 17.73 2.81 20.15
N ASP A 191 17.56 3.30 18.92
CA ASP A 191 18.32 2.81 17.76
C ASP A 191 19.78 3.23 17.84
N ARG A 192 20.67 2.27 18.10
CA ARG A 192 22.12 2.50 18.15
C ARG A 192 22.73 2.90 16.79
N LYS A 193 22.02 2.63 15.68
CA LYS A 193 22.49 3.02 14.35
C LYS A 193 22.39 4.53 14.12
N SER A 194 21.38 5.18 14.70
CA SER A 194 21.18 6.62 14.55
C SER A 194 22.23 7.47 15.28
N THR A 195 22.87 6.93 16.33
CA THR A 195 23.93 7.63 17.07
C THR A 195 25.29 7.62 16.38
N ARG A 196 25.51 6.78 15.37
CA ARG A 196 26.79 6.71 14.61
C ARG A 196 26.82 7.65 13.39
N LEU A 197 25.71 8.24 12.99
CA LEU A 197 25.64 9.16 11.86
C LEU A 197 25.94 10.62 12.22
N ASN A 198 26.13 10.92 13.51
CA ASN A 198 26.42 12.27 14.03
C ASN A 198 27.84 12.41 14.61
N SER A 199 28.77 11.50 14.27
CA SER A 199 30.19 11.57 14.65
C SER A 199 31.10 11.66 13.44
#